data_180da03dff68c797ac59c6595b2f07bd
#
_entry.id   180da03dff68c797ac59c6595b2f07bd
#
_cell.length_a   1.000
_cell.length_b   1.000
_cell.length_c   1.000
_cell.angle_alpha   90.00
_cell.angle_beta   90.00
_cell.angle_gamma   90.00
#
_symmetry.space_group_name_H-M   'P 1'
#
loop_
_entity.id
_entity.type
_entity.pdbx_description
1 polymer ?
#
loop_
_entity_poly.entity_id
_entity_poly.type
_entity_poly.pdbx_seq_one_letter_code
_entity_poly.pdbx_strand_id
1 'polypeptide(L)'
;MAVNDHHAHHAHGHVEFRHCPRCGGGLDKRVVKANEPKRLVCQVCSFIFYQDPKVVAGTIFTLDGGIVLLKRGVEPGIGKWVFPGGYVDRGEAVYNAAIRETREESNLDVKLGPLLNVYSYPRSPNVIVVYTAEVVSGTLAAADESVDARVFKSNEIPWDELAFDSTRDAIRDYLELHFKS
;
A
#
# COMPACT_ATOMS: atom_id res chain seq x y z
N MET A 1 14.18 -7.28 35.67
CA MET A 1 13.72 -8.16 34.59
C MET A 1 13.42 -7.28 33.39
N ALA A 2 14.31 -7.30 32.41
CA ALA A 2 14.21 -6.45 31.20
C ALA A 2 13.29 -7.15 30.23
N VAL A 3 12.22 -6.47 29.79
CA VAL A 3 11.33 -6.91 28.70
C VAL A 3 12.02 -6.59 27.39
N ASN A 4 12.42 -7.62 26.66
CA ASN A 4 13.00 -7.50 25.31
C ASN A 4 11.89 -7.15 24.33
N ASP A 5 11.90 -5.91 23.89
CA ASP A 5 11.03 -5.39 22.83
C ASP A 5 11.70 -5.67 21.47
N HIS A 6 11.44 -6.85 20.90
CA HIS A 6 11.90 -7.22 19.55
C HIS A 6 10.82 -6.92 18.52
N HIS A 7 10.50 -5.66 18.30
CA HIS A 7 9.88 -5.24 17.05
C HIS A 7 10.97 -4.97 16.03
N ALA A 8 11.28 -6.00 15.23
CA ALA A 8 12.10 -5.86 14.04
C ALA A 8 11.30 -5.06 12.99
N HIS A 9 11.43 -3.73 13.06
CA HIS A 9 10.98 -2.85 11.98
C HIS A 9 11.91 -3.07 10.79
N HIS A 10 11.42 -3.71 9.73
CA HIS A 10 12.07 -3.69 8.45
C HIS A 10 12.15 -2.23 7.97
N ALA A 11 13.31 -1.63 8.18
CA ALA A 11 13.64 -0.31 7.67
C ALA A 11 13.64 -0.42 6.13
N HIS A 12 12.63 0.16 5.48
CA HIS A 12 12.76 0.55 4.09
C HIS A 12 14.00 1.45 4.00
N GLY A 13 15.08 0.95 3.41
CA GLY A 13 16.31 1.69 3.27
C GLY A 13 15.99 3.04 2.64
N HIS A 14 16.29 4.13 3.35
CA HIS A 14 16.13 5.48 2.81
C HIS A 14 16.96 5.56 1.54
N VAL A 15 16.29 5.56 0.38
CA VAL A 15 16.97 5.82 -0.89
C VAL A 15 17.49 7.25 -0.83
N GLU A 16 18.79 7.39 -0.69
CA GLU A 16 19.44 8.70 -0.66
C GLU A 16 19.64 9.18 -2.09
N PHE A 17 18.86 10.16 -2.51
CA PHE A 17 19.01 10.81 -3.80
C PHE A 17 20.22 11.74 -3.76
N ARG A 18 21.27 11.41 -4.53
CA ARG A 18 22.53 12.16 -4.57
C ARG A 18 22.65 13.07 -5.78
N HIS A 19 21.92 12.79 -6.86
CA HIS A 19 22.03 13.51 -8.12
C HIS A 19 20.68 14.09 -8.56
N CYS A 20 20.75 15.28 -9.14
CA CYS A 20 19.58 15.99 -9.66
C CYS A 20 19.00 15.26 -10.87
N PRO A 21 17.68 14.93 -10.88
CA PRO A 21 17.05 14.25 -12.02
C PRO A 21 16.97 15.14 -13.27
N ARG A 22 17.17 16.47 -13.13
CA ARG A 22 17.11 17.41 -14.25
C ARG A 22 18.46 17.61 -14.97
N CYS A 23 19.58 17.65 -14.23
CA CYS A 23 20.87 17.99 -14.81
C CYS A 23 22.05 17.11 -14.35
N GLY A 24 21.82 16.12 -13.51
CA GLY A 24 22.86 15.24 -12.96
C GLY A 24 23.74 15.86 -11.87
N GLY A 25 23.59 17.15 -11.55
CA GLY A 25 24.38 17.83 -10.50
C GLY A 25 24.08 17.30 -9.10
N GLY A 26 24.99 17.50 -8.15
CA GLY A 26 24.81 17.06 -6.76
C GLY A 26 23.61 17.71 -6.08
N LEU A 27 22.96 16.97 -5.18
CA LEU A 27 21.84 17.43 -4.36
C LEU A 27 22.29 17.64 -2.91
N ASP A 28 21.95 18.81 -2.34
CA ASP A 28 22.16 19.14 -0.93
C ASP A 28 20.84 19.39 -0.21
N LYS A 29 20.77 19.03 1.07
CA LYS A 29 19.63 19.37 1.95
C LYS A 29 19.72 20.83 2.38
N ARG A 30 18.79 21.69 1.92
CA ARG A 30 18.73 23.13 2.24
C ARG A 30 17.36 23.53 2.77
N VAL A 31 17.34 24.57 3.61
CA VAL A 31 16.10 25.28 3.97
C VAL A 31 15.74 26.17 2.78
N VAL A 32 14.61 25.92 2.15
CA VAL A 32 14.09 26.72 1.03
C VAL A 32 13.18 27.83 1.53
N LYS A 33 12.34 27.52 2.53
CA LYS A 33 11.49 28.50 3.23
C LYS A 33 11.62 28.31 4.73
N ALA A 34 11.52 29.43 5.45
CA ALA A 34 11.46 29.39 6.91
C ALA A 34 10.29 28.54 7.37
N ASN A 35 10.50 27.74 8.42
CA ASN A 35 9.51 26.82 9.01
C ASN A 35 9.07 25.63 8.14
N GLU A 36 9.73 25.38 7.01
CA GLU A 36 9.55 24.15 6.21
C GLU A 36 10.70 23.17 6.44
N PRO A 37 10.46 21.87 6.22
CA PRO A 37 11.52 20.87 6.21
C PRO A 37 12.59 21.19 5.17
N LYS A 38 13.84 20.79 5.45
CA LYS A 38 14.92 20.87 4.46
C LYS A 38 14.53 20.07 3.21
N ARG A 39 14.75 20.66 2.03
CA ARG A 39 14.52 20.03 0.73
C ARG A 39 15.84 19.70 0.06
N LEU A 40 15.83 18.74 -0.87
CA LEU A 40 16.97 18.47 -1.74
C LEU A 40 17.02 19.53 -2.84
N VAL A 41 18.13 20.28 -2.91
CA VAL A 41 18.32 21.37 -3.88
C VAL A 41 19.57 21.09 -4.69
N CYS A 42 19.47 21.20 -6.01
CA CYS A 42 20.61 21.01 -6.91
C CYS A 42 21.63 22.13 -6.77
N GLN A 43 22.90 21.76 -6.61
CA GLN A 43 24.04 22.70 -6.52
C GLN A 43 24.32 23.44 -7.84
N VAL A 44 23.91 22.83 -8.99
CA VAL A 44 24.22 23.35 -10.33
C VAL A 44 23.07 24.17 -10.92
N CYS A 45 21.84 23.61 -10.93
CA CYS A 45 20.69 24.25 -11.59
C CYS A 45 19.61 24.75 -10.62
N SER A 46 19.86 24.71 -9.32
CA SER A 46 18.93 25.15 -8.26
C SER A 46 17.56 24.47 -8.28
N PHE A 47 17.41 23.35 -9.01
CA PHE A 47 16.18 22.56 -9.01
C PHE A 47 15.89 22.04 -7.60
N ILE A 48 14.66 22.28 -7.11
CA ILE A 48 14.20 21.74 -5.83
C ILE A 48 13.58 20.39 -6.10
N PHE A 49 14.16 19.33 -5.56
CA PHE A 49 13.65 17.98 -5.69
C PHE A 49 12.71 17.67 -4.52
N TYR A 50 11.41 17.64 -4.80
CA TYR A 50 10.41 17.20 -3.86
C TYR A 50 10.33 15.68 -3.87
N GLN A 51 10.32 15.10 -2.68
CA GLN A 51 10.09 13.67 -2.48
C GLN A 51 8.61 13.50 -2.13
N ASP A 52 7.81 13.21 -3.15
CA ASP A 52 6.37 13.05 -2.99
C ASP A 52 6.04 11.68 -2.39
N PRO A 53 5.00 11.56 -1.55
CA PRO A 53 4.52 10.27 -1.12
C PRO A 53 4.01 9.48 -2.33
N LYS A 54 4.22 8.17 -2.31
CA LYS A 54 3.64 7.27 -3.30
C LYS A 54 2.20 6.96 -2.92
N VAL A 55 1.31 6.98 -3.89
CA VAL A 55 -0.08 6.58 -3.71
C VAL A 55 -0.23 5.12 -4.08
N VAL A 56 -0.83 4.35 -3.17
CA VAL A 56 -1.24 2.96 -3.37
C VAL A 56 -2.76 2.93 -3.36
N ALA A 57 -3.38 2.21 -4.26
CA ALA A 57 -4.81 2.00 -4.30
C ALA A 57 -5.14 0.51 -4.24
N GLY A 58 -6.13 0.15 -3.46
CA GLY A 58 -6.53 -1.25 -3.32
C GLY A 58 -8.00 -1.41 -2.98
N THR A 59 -8.42 -2.66 -2.95
CA THR A 59 -9.81 -3.03 -2.65
C THR A 59 -9.85 -4.04 -1.53
N ILE A 60 -10.93 -3.97 -0.74
CA ILE A 60 -11.28 -5.00 0.22
C ILE A 60 -12.73 -5.41 -0.02
N PHE A 61 -12.97 -6.71 -0.11
CA PHE A 61 -14.28 -7.28 -0.44
C PHE A 61 -14.40 -8.71 0.06
N THR A 62 -15.63 -9.19 0.08
CA THR A 62 -15.93 -10.59 0.40
C THR A 62 -16.24 -11.39 -0.86
N LEU A 63 -15.83 -12.65 -0.85
CA LEU A 63 -16.21 -13.71 -1.79
C LEU A 63 -16.57 -14.95 -0.96
N ASP A 64 -17.68 -15.61 -1.27
CA ASP A 64 -18.13 -16.81 -0.56
C ASP A 64 -18.20 -16.67 0.98
N GLY A 65 -18.54 -15.47 1.45
CA GLY A 65 -18.71 -15.17 2.87
C GLY A 65 -17.41 -14.94 3.65
N GLY A 66 -16.27 -14.73 2.98
CA GLY A 66 -15.01 -14.38 3.60
C GLY A 66 -14.27 -13.29 2.84
N ILE A 67 -13.27 -12.68 3.46
CA ILE A 67 -12.41 -11.64 2.87
C ILE A 67 -11.38 -12.29 1.97
N VAL A 68 -11.18 -11.73 0.77
CA VAL A 68 -10.13 -12.15 -0.15
C VAL A 68 -8.81 -11.53 0.27
N LEU A 69 -7.80 -12.37 0.49
CA LEU A 69 -6.42 -11.94 0.70
C LEU A 69 -5.49 -12.67 -0.26
N LEU A 70 -4.43 -11.99 -0.65
CA LEU A 70 -3.39 -12.45 -1.55
C LEU A 70 -2.09 -12.64 -0.79
N LYS A 71 -1.34 -13.68 -1.11
CA LYS A 71 -0.02 -13.94 -0.53
C LYS A 71 1.06 -13.33 -1.40
N ARG A 72 1.83 -12.42 -0.86
CA ARG A 72 2.88 -11.70 -1.60
C ARG A 72 4.00 -12.61 -2.06
N GLY A 73 4.37 -12.49 -3.32
CA GLY A 73 5.54 -13.15 -3.94
C GLY A 73 6.78 -12.26 -3.98
N VAL A 74 6.65 -10.96 -3.65
CA VAL A 74 7.72 -9.96 -3.78
C VAL A 74 7.93 -9.17 -2.48
N GLU A 75 9.12 -8.59 -2.32
CA GLU A 75 9.42 -7.68 -1.22
C GLU A 75 8.73 -6.31 -1.40
N PRO A 76 8.41 -5.65 -0.31
CA PRO A 76 8.51 -6.09 1.09
C PRO A 76 7.38 -7.05 1.48
N GLY A 77 7.67 -7.96 2.41
CA GLY A 77 6.64 -8.83 2.99
C GLY A 77 6.34 -10.09 2.20
N ILE A 78 7.32 -10.67 1.50
CA ILE A 78 7.21 -11.99 0.86
C ILE A 78 6.59 -13.02 1.81
N GLY A 79 5.63 -13.79 1.29
CA GLY A 79 4.95 -14.86 2.03
C GLY A 79 3.88 -14.37 3.01
N LYS A 80 3.65 -13.07 3.13
CA LYS A 80 2.61 -12.50 3.99
C LYS A 80 1.35 -12.13 3.19
N TRP A 81 0.24 -12.00 3.90
CA TRP A 81 -1.07 -11.73 3.31
C TRP A 81 -1.39 -10.24 3.25
N VAL A 82 -2.06 -9.83 2.17
CA VAL A 82 -2.48 -8.45 1.91
C VAL A 82 -3.81 -8.46 1.13
N PHE A 83 -4.58 -7.38 1.19
CA PHE A 83 -5.67 -7.17 0.23
C PHE A 83 -5.11 -6.80 -1.15
N PRO A 84 -5.84 -7.04 -2.26
CA PRO A 84 -5.43 -6.65 -3.61
C PRO A 84 -5.16 -5.15 -3.72
N GLY A 85 -4.01 -4.76 -4.28
CA GLY A 85 -3.70 -3.35 -4.48
C GLY A 85 -2.22 -3.06 -4.69
N GLY A 86 -1.95 -2.00 -5.46
CA GLY A 86 -0.61 -1.58 -5.83
C GLY A 86 -0.50 -0.08 -6.11
N TYR A 87 0.58 0.32 -6.75
CA TYR A 87 0.87 1.71 -7.00
C TYR A 87 -0.04 2.32 -8.06
N VAL A 88 -0.45 3.57 -7.80
CA VAL A 88 -1.16 4.39 -8.80
C VAL A 88 -0.15 4.95 -9.78
N ASP A 89 -0.33 4.69 -11.05
CA ASP A 89 0.52 5.19 -12.11
C ASP A 89 0.34 6.71 -12.34
N ARG A 90 1.39 7.35 -12.83
CA ARG A 90 1.33 8.78 -13.11
C ARG A 90 0.28 9.08 -14.19
N GLY A 91 -0.73 9.88 -13.83
CA GLY A 91 -1.83 10.22 -14.72
C GLY A 91 -3.02 9.26 -14.64
N GLU A 92 -2.91 8.20 -13.86
CA GLU A 92 -4.01 7.28 -13.59
C GLU A 92 -4.91 7.83 -12.47
N ALA A 93 -6.22 7.61 -12.60
CA ALA A 93 -7.14 7.91 -11.52
C ALA A 93 -7.05 6.82 -10.43
N VAL A 94 -7.03 7.23 -9.16
CA VAL A 94 -6.84 6.32 -8.00
C VAL A 94 -7.85 5.17 -7.99
N TYR A 95 -9.11 5.43 -8.34
CA TYR A 95 -10.14 4.39 -8.43
C TYR A 95 -9.91 3.39 -9.57
N ASN A 96 -9.32 3.83 -10.71
CA ASN A 96 -8.96 2.93 -11.79
C ASN A 96 -7.79 2.03 -11.41
N ALA A 97 -6.79 2.57 -10.71
CA ALA A 97 -5.69 1.77 -10.17
C ALA A 97 -6.21 0.66 -9.24
N ALA A 98 -7.14 0.96 -8.33
CA ALA A 98 -7.72 -0.05 -7.44
C ALA A 98 -8.40 -1.19 -8.21
N ILE A 99 -9.12 -0.88 -9.29
CA ILE A 99 -9.76 -1.91 -10.14
C ILE A 99 -8.72 -2.72 -10.90
N ARG A 100 -7.76 -2.04 -11.53
CA ARG A 100 -6.68 -2.66 -12.30
C ARG A 100 -5.87 -3.63 -11.45
N GLU A 101 -5.35 -3.17 -10.32
CA GLU A 101 -4.56 -3.97 -9.39
C GLU A 101 -5.34 -5.20 -8.89
N THR A 102 -6.63 -5.00 -8.55
CA THR A 102 -7.48 -6.14 -8.15
C THR A 102 -7.57 -7.18 -9.25
N ARG A 103 -7.76 -6.75 -10.51
CA ARG A 103 -7.84 -7.65 -11.65
C ARG A 103 -6.50 -8.36 -11.90
N GLU A 104 -5.39 -7.62 -11.89
CA GLU A 104 -4.05 -8.12 -12.17
C GLU A 104 -3.61 -9.16 -11.14
N GLU A 105 -3.83 -8.91 -9.85
CA GLU A 105 -3.35 -9.76 -8.76
C GLU A 105 -4.29 -10.92 -8.40
N SER A 106 -5.62 -10.76 -8.56
CA SER A 106 -6.61 -11.74 -8.11
C SER A 106 -7.39 -12.43 -9.23
N ASN A 107 -7.26 -11.98 -10.48
CA ASN A 107 -8.06 -12.42 -11.64
C ASN A 107 -9.58 -12.22 -11.48
N LEU A 108 -9.99 -11.27 -10.63
CA LEU A 108 -11.38 -10.90 -10.40
C LEU A 108 -11.70 -9.54 -11.00
N ASP A 109 -12.82 -9.41 -11.69
CA ASP A 109 -13.40 -8.13 -12.06
C ASP A 109 -14.28 -7.64 -10.91
N VAL A 110 -14.07 -6.40 -10.49
CA VAL A 110 -14.80 -5.80 -9.38
C VAL A 110 -15.46 -4.48 -9.79
N LYS A 111 -16.58 -4.21 -9.16
CA LYS A 111 -17.22 -2.89 -9.12
C LYS A 111 -16.89 -2.25 -7.78
N LEU A 112 -16.29 -1.05 -7.82
CA LEU A 112 -15.99 -0.32 -6.59
C LEU A 112 -17.26 0.11 -5.87
N GLY A 113 -17.24 -0.09 -4.56
CA GLY A 113 -18.13 0.52 -3.59
C GLY A 113 -17.55 1.84 -3.06
N PRO A 114 -18.02 2.30 -1.91
CA PRO A 114 -17.50 3.48 -1.23
C PRO A 114 -16.01 3.38 -0.87
N LEU A 115 -15.37 4.54 -0.71
CA LEU A 115 -14.07 4.64 -0.05
C LEU A 115 -14.21 4.08 1.37
N LEU A 116 -13.41 3.07 1.71
CA LEU A 116 -13.34 2.56 3.06
C LEU A 116 -12.57 3.53 3.95
N ASN A 117 -11.32 3.78 3.61
CA ASN A 117 -10.47 4.71 4.36
C ASN A 117 -9.20 5.06 3.58
N VAL A 118 -8.43 6.02 4.13
CA VAL A 118 -7.08 6.38 3.68
C VAL A 118 -6.12 6.17 4.83
N TYR A 119 -5.09 5.34 4.62
CA TYR A 119 -4.09 4.99 5.63
C TYR A 119 -2.75 5.63 5.30
N SER A 120 -2.15 6.25 6.31
CA SER A 120 -0.78 6.77 6.23
C SER A 120 -0.12 6.67 7.59
N TYR A 121 1.18 6.36 7.61
CA TYR A 121 1.90 6.10 8.86
C TYR A 121 3.18 6.94 8.91
N PRO A 122 3.58 7.39 10.12
CA PRO A 122 4.86 8.06 10.28
C PRO A 122 6.00 7.20 9.74
N ARG A 123 6.90 7.82 8.98
CA ARG A 123 8.05 7.17 8.34
C ARG A 123 7.72 6.24 7.15
N SER A 124 6.47 6.06 6.80
CA SER A 124 6.07 5.42 5.54
C SER A 124 6.01 6.46 4.41
N PRO A 125 6.59 6.19 3.24
CA PRO A 125 6.42 7.08 2.09
C PRO A 125 5.08 6.88 1.38
N ASN A 126 4.25 5.93 1.82
CA ASN A 126 3.03 5.54 1.12
C ASN A 126 1.79 6.18 1.76
N VAL A 127 0.85 6.59 0.91
CA VAL A 127 -0.54 6.88 1.24
C VAL A 127 -1.39 5.81 0.57
N ILE A 128 -2.13 5.04 1.36
CA ILE A 128 -2.88 3.88 0.89
C ILE A 128 -4.37 4.22 0.90
N VAL A 129 -4.98 4.18 -0.27
CA VAL A 129 -6.42 4.46 -0.49
C VAL A 129 -7.13 3.14 -0.71
N VAL A 130 -8.06 2.78 0.16
CA VAL A 130 -8.76 1.49 0.11
C VAL A 130 -10.25 1.70 -0.12
N TYR A 131 -10.77 1.05 -1.16
CA TYR A 131 -12.19 1.01 -1.47
C TYR A 131 -12.80 -0.33 -1.06
N THR A 132 -14.08 -0.32 -0.70
CA THR A 132 -14.86 -1.55 -0.73
C THR A 132 -15.15 -1.93 -2.17
N ALA A 133 -15.44 -3.20 -2.44
CA ALA A 133 -15.78 -3.65 -3.78
C ALA A 133 -16.75 -4.84 -3.76
N GLU A 134 -17.38 -5.09 -4.91
CA GLU A 134 -18.21 -6.25 -5.19
C GLU A 134 -17.63 -6.99 -6.40
N VAL A 135 -17.51 -8.31 -6.29
CA VAL A 135 -17.07 -9.15 -7.42
C VAL A 135 -18.17 -9.21 -8.48
N VAL A 136 -17.82 -8.88 -9.71
CA VAL A 136 -18.72 -8.91 -10.87
C VAL A 136 -18.49 -10.16 -11.71
N SER A 137 -17.24 -10.56 -11.91
CA SER A 137 -16.87 -11.74 -12.70
C SER A 137 -15.45 -12.20 -12.37
N GLY A 138 -15.02 -13.29 -12.99
CA GLY A 138 -13.70 -13.88 -12.82
C GLY A 138 -13.72 -15.09 -11.87
N THR A 139 -12.57 -15.70 -11.74
CA THR A 139 -12.33 -16.81 -10.80
C THR A 139 -11.08 -16.45 -10.00
N LEU A 140 -11.19 -16.49 -8.67
CA LEU A 140 -10.09 -16.16 -7.78
C LEU A 140 -8.86 -17.02 -8.09
N ALA A 141 -7.78 -16.39 -8.45
CA ALA A 141 -6.49 -17.03 -8.71
C ALA A 141 -5.38 -16.02 -8.41
N ALA A 142 -4.33 -16.48 -7.78
CA ALA A 142 -3.12 -15.67 -7.62
C ALA A 142 -2.48 -15.43 -8.97
N ALA A 143 -2.14 -14.18 -9.25
CA ALA A 143 -1.48 -13.77 -10.49
C ALA A 143 -0.51 -12.61 -10.20
N ASP A 144 0.29 -12.23 -11.18
CA ASP A 144 1.30 -11.20 -11.11
C ASP A 144 2.24 -11.35 -9.90
N GLU A 145 2.26 -10.42 -8.97
CA GLU A 145 3.11 -10.42 -7.78
C GLU A 145 2.61 -11.31 -6.64
N SER A 146 1.47 -11.99 -6.81
CA SER A 146 0.85 -12.86 -5.81
C SER A 146 1.15 -14.33 -6.07
N VAL A 147 1.50 -15.09 -5.04
CA VAL A 147 1.82 -16.54 -5.13
C VAL A 147 0.70 -17.44 -4.59
N ASP A 148 -0.27 -16.89 -3.90
CA ASP A 148 -1.46 -17.58 -3.38
C ASP A 148 -2.61 -16.58 -3.21
N ALA A 149 -3.85 -17.05 -3.34
CA ALA A 149 -5.05 -16.26 -3.16
C ALA A 149 -6.09 -17.07 -2.37
N ARG A 150 -6.59 -16.53 -1.27
CA ARG A 150 -7.53 -17.26 -0.41
C ARG A 150 -8.66 -16.37 0.10
N VAL A 151 -9.76 -17.04 0.44
CA VAL A 151 -10.89 -16.47 1.15
C VAL A 151 -10.77 -16.82 2.62
N PHE A 152 -10.77 -15.83 3.50
CA PHE A 152 -10.68 -16.02 4.94
C PHE A 152 -11.98 -15.57 5.62
N LYS A 153 -12.61 -16.43 6.40
CA LYS A 153 -13.70 -16.02 7.28
C LYS A 153 -13.18 -15.07 8.37
N SER A 154 -14.05 -14.29 8.97
CA SER A 154 -13.65 -13.29 9.98
C SER A 154 -12.86 -13.86 11.16
N ASN A 155 -13.15 -15.11 11.55
CA ASN A 155 -12.46 -15.84 12.61
C ASN A 155 -11.18 -16.58 12.13
N GLU A 156 -10.89 -16.59 10.83
CA GLU A 156 -9.76 -17.28 10.21
C GLU A 156 -8.69 -16.32 9.69
N ILE A 157 -8.88 -15.00 9.87
CA ILE A 157 -7.92 -13.99 9.42
C ILE A 157 -6.56 -14.23 10.07
N PRO A 158 -5.48 -14.38 9.26
CA PRO A 158 -4.14 -14.67 9.76
C PRO A 158 -3.44 -13.40 10.26
N TRP A 159 -3.90 -12.84 11.38
CA TRP A 159 -3.49 -11.53 11.90
C TRP A 159 -1.98 -11.35 12.06
N ASP A 160 -1.24 -12.39 12.40
CA ASP A 160 0.20 -12.35 12.60
C ASP A 160 0.99 -12.50 11.30
N GLU A 161 0.32 -12.93 10.23
CA GLU A 161 0.88 -13.11 8.90
C GLU A 161 0.50 -11.99 7.93
N LEU A 162 -0.14 -10.92 8.39
CA LEU A 162 -0.47 -9.77 7.56
C LEU A 162 0.79 -8.96 7.24
N ALA A 163 0.88 -8.51 5.97
CA ALA A 163 2.09 -7.86 5.47
C ALA A 163 2.34 -6.47 6.07
N PHE A 164 1.29 -5.69 6.27
CA PHE A 164 1.38 -4.27 6.63
C PHE A 164 0.35 -3.87 7.68
N ASP A 165 0.65 -2.81 8.43
CA ASP A 165 -0.32 -2.21 9.36
C ASP A 165 -1.59 -1.73 8.62
N SER A 166 -1.44 -1.18 7.41
CA SER A 166 -2.58 -0.79 6.56
C SER A 166 -3.50 -1.95 6.20
N THR A 167 -2.95 -3.15 5.99
CA THR A 167 -3.76 -4.35 5.76
C THR A 167 -4.56 -4.71 7.01
N ARG A 168 -3.91 -4.67 8.16
CA ARG A 168 -4.54 -4.94 9.45
C ARG A 168 -5.67 -3.97 9.76
N ASP A 169 -5.40 -2.69 9.57
CA ASP A 169 -6.36 -1.63 9.87
C ASP A 169 -7.53 -1.66 8.88
N ALA A 170 -7.27 -1.86 7.58
CA ALA A 170 -8.32 -1.98 6.56
C ALA A 170 -9.25 -3.18 6.80
N ILE A 171 -8.69 -4.32 7.20
CA ILE A 171 -9.53 -5.49 7.55
C ILE A 171 -10.40 -5.18 8.77
N ARG A 172 -9.86 -4.52 9.80
CA ARG A 172 -10.64 -4.12 10.99
C ARG A 172 -11.77 -3.18 10.62
N ASP A 173 -11.48 -2.10 9.88
CA ASP A 173 -12.47 -1.12 9.44
C ASP A 173 -13.58 -1.80 8.60
N TYR A 174 -13.18 -2.71 7.70
CA TYR A 174 -14.14 -3.45 6.88
C TYR A 174 -15.05 -4.38 7.70
N LEU A 175 -14.48 -5.11 8.65
CA LEU A 175 -15.23 -5.97 9.55
C LEU A 175 -16.17 -5.15 10.43
N GLU A 176 -15.73 -3.99 10.92
CA GLU A 176 -16.58 -3.08 11.69
C GLU A 176 -17.75 -2.53 10.87
N LEU A 177 -17.53 -2.25 9.59
CA LEU A 177 -18.58 -1.75 8.70
C LEU A 177 -19.66 -2.80 8.40
N HIS A 178 -19.26 -4.08 8.25
CA HIS A 178 -20.14 -5.14 7.76
C HIS A 178 -20.67 -6.10 8.85
N PHE A 179 -20.05 -6.12 10.03
CA PHE A 179 -20.38 -7.08 11.09
C PHE A 179 -20.70 -6.41 12.44
N LYS A 180 -20.91 -5.09 12.49
CA LYS A 180 -21.56 -4.43 13.62
C LYS A 180 -23.07 -4.69 13.54
N SER A 181 -23.49 -5.82 14.12
CA SER A 181 -24.88 -6.11 14.49
C SER A 181 -24.98 -6.19 15.99
#